data_fea54808d1748fcca6e56450587e536c
#
_entry.id   fea54808d1748fcca6e56450587e536c
#
_cell.length_a   1.000
_cell.length_b   1.000
_cell.length_c   1.000
_cell.angle_alpha   90.00
_cell.angle_beta   90.00
_cell.angle_gamma   90.00
#
_symmetry.space_group_name_H-M   'P 1'
#
loop_
_entity.id
_entity.type
_entity.pdbx_description
1 polymer ?
#
loop_
_entity_poly.entity_id
_entity_poly.type
_entity_poly.pdbx_seq_one_letter_code
_entity_poly.pdbx_strand_id
1 'polypeptide(L)'
;MLGTCLQNVREKGPLVHNITNYVTVNDVANVILACGASPIMSDEPQDVQDITAICGGLNINIGTLNVRTIEGMLAAGHKANELSHMVLLDPVGAGASSLRTNTAVNLMQEIKFDVIRGNISEIKTLAAGSGTTKGVDADVADAVTEENLDEAVVFAKAFSEKSGSIVAITGAIDLVSDGRKCYVIRNGRPEMGRITGTGCQLSGLMTAYLVANPEQSGIPIVTNSHDNSFSLRKPF
;
A
#
# COMPACT_ATOMS: atom_id res chain seq x y z
N MET A 1 21.75 -5.00 1.44
CA MET A 1 20.39 -4.87 1.98
C MET A 1 19.32 -4.93 0.89
N LEU A 2 19.34 -4.10 -0.16
CA LEU A 2 18.35 -4.14 -1.27
C LEU A 2 18.23 -5.53 -1.93
N GLY A 3 19.35 -6.18 -2.27
CA GLY A 3 19.37 -7.51 -2.88
C GLY A 3 18.83 -8.61 -1.96
N THR A 4 19.03 -8.50 -0.66
CA THR A 4 18.63 -9.52 0.32
C THR A 4 17.11 -9.63 0.43
N CYS A 5 16.37 -8.51 0.44
CA CYS A 5 14.91 -8.54 0.52
C CYS A 5 14.27 -9.22 -0.70
N LEU A 6 14.76 -8.93 -1.90
CA LEU A 6 14.29 -9.59 -3.11
C LEU A 6 14.66 -11.08 -3.13
N GLN A 7 15.86 -11.41 -2.68
CA GLN A 7 16.29 -12.80 -2.57
C GLN A 7 15.37 -13.58 -1.61
N ASN A 8 15.03 -13.01 -0.45
CA ASN A 8 14.08 -13.61 0.49
C ASN A 8 12.69 -13.84 -0.14
N VAL A 9 12.20 -12.90 -0.97
CA VAL A 9 10.94 -13.11 -1.70
C VAL A 9 11.05 -14.32 -2.61
N ARG A 10 12.12 -14.43 -3.39
CA ARG A 10 12.35 -15.55 -4.32
C ARG A 10 12.55 -16.90 -3.64
N GLU A 11 13.23 -16.91 -2.50
CA GLU A 11 13.51 -18.13 -1.73
C GLU A 11 12.29 -18.64 -0.96
N LYS A 12 11.50 -17.71 -0.37
CA LYS A 12 10.33 -18.05 0.44
C LYS A 12 9.05 -18.22 -0.38
N GLY A 13 8.96 -17.60 -1.56
CA GLY A 13 7.79 -17.65 -2.42
C GLY A 13 6.48 -17.28 -1.72
N PRO A 14 6.39 -16.12 -1.00
CA PRO A 14 5.27 -15.84 -0.11
C PRO A 14 3.95 -15.81 -0.86
N LEU A 15 2.91 -16.38 -0.25
CA LEU A 15 1.55 -16.35 -0.75
C LEU A 15 0.87 -15.06 -0.27
N VAL A 16 0.33 -14.28 -1.20
CA VAL A 16 -0.29 -12.96 -0.96
C VAL A 16 -1.72 -12.94 -1.43
N HIS A 17 -2.65 -12.70 -0.51
CA HIS A 17 -4.04 -12.47 -0.84
C HIS A 17 -4.23 -11.03 -1.36
N ASN A 18 -4.89 -10.89 -2.51
CA ASN A 18 -5.15 -9.59 -3.11
C ASN A 18 -6.65 -9.40 -3.34
N ILE A 19 -7.25 -8.46 -2.62
CA ILE A 19 -8.54 -7.86 -2.97
C ILE A 19 -8.22 -6.57 -3.69
N THR A 20 -8.13 -6.62 -5.02
CA THR A 20 -7.68 -5.49 -5.85
C THR A 20 -8.70 -5.13 -6.92
N ASN A 21 -8.50 -4.00 -7.57
CA ASN A 21 -9.41 -3.53 -8.60
C ASN A 21 -9.29 -4.35 -9.91
N TYR A 22 -10.42 -4.58 -10.58
CA TYR A 22 -10.46 -5.40 -11.79
C TYR A 22 -9.80 -4.74 -13.02
N VAL A 23 -9.50 -3.45 -12.97
CA VAL A 23 -8.76 -2.76 -14.06
C VAL A 23 -7.33 -3.27 -14.15
N THR A 24 -6.72 -3.62 -12.99
CA THR A 24 -5.30 -3.96 -12.88
C THR A 24 -5.03 -5.32 -12.24
N VAL A 25 -6.07 -6.12 -11.99
CA VAL A 25 -5.97 -7.41 -11.29
C VAL A 25 -4.93 -8.34 -11.91
N ASN A 26 -4.92 -8.45 -13.23
CA ASN A 26 -3.96 -9.31 -13.95
C ASN A 26 -2.53 -8.76 -13.87
N ASP A 27 -2.36 -7.45 -13.95
CA ASP A 27 -1.03 -6.82 -13.85
C ASP A 27 -0.44 -6.97 -12.44
N VAL A 28 -1.27 -6.84 -11.41
CA VAL A 28 -0.88 -7.08 -10.01
C VAL A 28 -0.45 -8.54 -9.82
N ALA A 29 -1.22 -9.50 -10.33
CA ALA A 29 -0.86 -10.92 -10.27
C ALA A 29 0.48 -11.17 -10.97
N ASN A 30 0.66 -10.67 -12.19
CA ASN A 30 1.88 -10.90 -12.97
C ASN A 30 3.13 -10.27 -12.33
N VAL A 31 3.03 -9.08 -11.74
CA VAL A 31 4.18 -8.45 -11.10
C VAL A 31 4.58 -9.19 -9.81
N ILE A 32 3.63 -9.70 -9.04
CA ILE A 32 3.89 -10.53 -7.86
C ILE A 32 4.58 -11.84 -8.28
N LEU A 33 4.11 -12.51 -9.32
CA LEU A 33 4.78 -13.69 -9.89
C LEU A 33 6.19 -13.37 -10.38
N ALA A 34 6.37 -12.26 -11.08
CA ALA A 34 7.67 -11.85 -11.62
C ALA A 34 8.72 -11.57 -10.53
N CYS A 35 8.30 -11.14 -9.34
CA CYS A 35 9.24 -10.95 -8.21
C CYS A 35 9.57 -12.25 -7.47
N GLY A 36 8.84 -13.34 -7.73
CA GLY A 36 9.05 -14.65 -7.10
C GLY A 36 8.07 -14.99 -5.98
N ALA A 37 7.01 -14.20 -5.81
CA ALA A 37 5.92 -14.49 -4.87
C ALA A 37 4.73 -15.13 -5.58
N SER A 38 3.70 -15.54 -4.82
CA SER A 38 2.51 -16.21 -5.33
C SER A 38 1.25 -15.42 -4.97
N PRO A 39 0.52 -14.85 -5.94
CA PRO A 39 -0.72 -14.11 -5.69
C PRO A 39 -1.93 -15.03 -5.66
N ILE A 40 -2.91 -14.74 -4.79
CA ILE A 40 -4.29 -15.21 -4.89
C ILE A 40 -5.20 -14.00 -5.00
N MET A 41 -6.09 -14.01 -6.02
CA MET A 41 -7.07 -12.98 -6.26
C MET A 41 -8.44 -13.52 -5.84
N SER A 42 -8.98 -13.04 -4.70
CA SER A 42 -10.32 -13.39 -4.21
C SER A 42 -10.94 -12.19 -3.51
N ASP A 43 -12.23 -11.93 -3.76
CA ASP A 43 -13.00 -10.83 -3.15
C ASP A 43 -14.41 -11.25 -2.69
N GLU A 44 -14.73 -12.53 -2.83
CA GLU A 44 -16.02 -13.11 -2.43
C GLU A 44 -16.08 -13.28 -0.91
N PRO A 45 -17.05 -12.65 -0.20
CA PRO A 45 -17.13 -12.71 1.27
C PRO A 45 -17.15 -14.11 1.87
N GLN A 46 -17.65 -15.11 1.14
CA GLN A 46 -17.71 -16.50 1.61
C GLN A 46 -16.39 -17.25 1.46
N ASP A 47 -15.43 -16.72 0.67
CA ASP A 47 -14.14 -17.35 0.34
C ASP A 47 -12.95 -16.65 1.01
N VAL A 48 -13.03 -15.32 1.18
CA VAL A 48 -11.86 -14.52 1.56
C VAL A 48 -11.23 -14.90 2.89
N GLN A 49 -12.00 -15.42 3.85
CA GLN A 49 -11.43 -15.79 5.15
C GLN A 49 -10.53 -17.03 5.04
N ASP A 50 -10.95 -18.03 4.26
CA ASP A 50 -10.18 -19.25 4.02
C ASP A 50 -8.92 -18.92 3.20
N ILE A 51 -9.05 -18.07 2.18
CA ILE A 51 -7.91 -17.59 1.38
C ILE A 51 -6.94 -16.77 2.23
N THR A 52 -7.44 -15.85 3.06
CA THR A 52 -6.58 -15.07 3.97
C THR A 52 -5.82 -15.99 4.93
N ALA A 53 -6.47 -17.05 5.42
CA ALA A 53 -5.86 -17.97 6.39
C ALA A 53 -4.65 -18.73 5.84
N ILE A 54 -4.62 -19.05 4.54
CA ILE A 54 -3.49 -19.75 3.91
C ILE A 54 -2.42 -18.79 3.36
N CYS A 55 -2.69 -17.49 3.29
CA CYS A 55 -1.76 -16.47 2.83
C CYS A 55 -0.94 -15.90 4.00
N GLY A 56 0.21 -15.30 3.72
CA GLY A 56 1.02 -14.60 4.72
C GLY A 56 0.74 -13.10 4.82
N GLY A 57 0.01 -12.53 3.87
CA GLY A 57 -0.34 -11.11 3.85
C GLY A 57 -1.52 -10.80 2.95
N LEU A 58 -2.11 -9.64 3.19
CA LEU A 58 -3.30 -9.15 2.52
C LEU A 58 -3.07 -7.75 1.94
N ASN A 59 -3.35 -7.60 0.64
CA ASN A 59 -3.37 -6.33 -0.08
C ASN A 59 -4.82 -5.93 -0.37
N ILE A 60 -5.29 -4.82 0.19
CA ILE A 60 -6.62 -4.26 -0.04
C ILE A 60 -6.51 -3.00 -0.89
N ASN A 61 -7.14 -3.00 -2.06
CA ASN A 61 -7.19 -1.87 -3.00
C ASN A 61 -8.64 -1.54 -3.35
N ILE A 62 -9.05 -0.30 -3.11
CA ILE A 62 -10.44 0.14 -3.24
C ILE A 62 -10.76 0.77 -4.61
N GLY A 63 -10.00 0.50 -5.65
CA GLY A 63 -10.14 1.14 -6.97
C GLY A 63 -11.45 0.84 -7.70
N THR A 64 -12.08 -0.31 -7.46
CA THR A 64 -13.37 -0.69 -8.04
C THR A 64 -14.25 -1.34 -6.98
N LEU A 65 -15.02 -0.51 -6.26
CA LEU A 65 -15.85 -0.96 -5.15
C LEU A 65 -17.23 -1.43 -5.60
N ASN A 66 -17.74 -2.47 -4.94
CA ASN A 66 -19.12 -2.85 -4.88
C ASN A 66 -19.44 -3.38 -3.47
N VAL A 67 -20.72 -3.59 -3.15
CA VAL A 67 -21.16 -3.97 -1.80
C VAL A 67 -20.47 -5.26 -1.33
N ARG A 68 -20.42 -6.30 -2.17
CA ARG A 68 -19.82 -7.59 -1.83
C ARG A 68 -18.31 -7.48 -1.62
N THR A 69 -17.62 -6.73 -2.47
CA THR A 69 -16.16 -6.51 -2.32
C THR A 69 -15.85 -5.78 -1.01
N ILE A 70 -16.68 -4.80 -0.59
CA ILE A 70 -16.50 -4.11 0.70
C ILE A 70 -16.69 -5.09 1.87
N GLU A 71 -17.72 -5.95 1.83
CA GLU A 71 -17.92 -7.01 2.82
C GLU A 71 -16.74 -7.97 2.86
N GLY A 72 -16.23 -8.37 1.68
CA GLY A 72 -15.04 -9.22 1.56
C GLY A 72 -13.78 -8.57 2.14
N MET A 73 -13.57 -7.27 1.89
CA MET A 73 -12.43 -6.51 2.45
C MET A 73 -12.44 -6.50 3.98
N LEU A 74 -13.61 -6.26 4.59
CA LEU A 74 -13.77 -6.28 6.03
C LEU A 74 -13.52 -7.69 6.61
N ALA A 75 -14.14 -8.72 6.02
CA ALA A 75 -13.98 -10.10 6.47
C ALA A 75 -12.52 -10.58 6.37
N ALA A 76 -11.85 -10.31 5.25
CA ALA A 76 -10.45 -10.64 5.05
C ALA A 76 -9.52 -9.86 5.99
N GLY A 77 -9.78 -8.56 6.17
CA GLY A 77 -8.99 -7.70 7.05
C GLY A 77 -9.06 -8.13 8.51
N HIS A 78 -10.26 -8.42 9.04
CA HIS A 78 -10.41 -8.97 10.38
C HIS A 78 -9.68 -10.31 10.54
N LYS A 79 -9.80 -11.20 9.54
CA LYS A 79 -9.11 -12.49 9.55
C LYS A 79 -7.59 -12.33 9.51
N ALA A 80 -7.07 -11.41 8.71
CA ALA A 80 -5.64 -11.11 8.66
C ALA A 80 -5.12 -10.57 10.00
N ASN A 81 -5.88 -9.67 10.65
CA ASN A 81 -5.50 -9.14 11.97
C ASN A 81 -5.55 -10.22 13.06
N GLU A 82 -6.57 -11.11 13.05
CA GLU A 82 -6.65 -12.27 13.95
C GLU A 82 -5.39 -13.15 13.86
N LEU A 83 -4.88 -13.37 12.63
CA LEU A 83 -3.72 -14.19 12.34
C LEU A 83 -2.39 -13.43 12.44
N SER A 84 -2.42 -12.13 12.72
CA SER A 84 -1.23 -11.25 12.72
C SER A 84 -0.49 -11.24 11.36
N HIS A 85 -1.24 -11.36 10.27
CA HIS A 85 -0.70 -11.22 8.92
C HIS A 85 -0.45 -9.75 8.57
N MET A 86 0.49 -9.51 7.66
CA MET A 86 0.77 -8.16 7.15
C MET A 86 -0.37 -7.67 6.27
N VAL A 87 -0.89 -6.47 6.55
CA VAL A 87 -2.02 -5.88 5.81
C VAL A 87 -1.63 -4.53 5.23
N LEU A 88 -1.86 -4.37 3.92
CA LEU A 88 -1.63 -3.12 3.19
C LEU A 88 -2.95 -2.56 2.65
N LEU A 89 -3.15 -1.24 2.82
CA LEU A 89 -4.25 -0.48 2.20
C LEU A 89 -3.73 0.39 1.07
N ASP A 90 -4.37 0.25 -0.10
CA ASP A 90 -4.23 1.15 -1.25
C ASP A 90 -5.57 1.87 -1.49
N PRO A 91 -5.74 3.10 -0.96
CA PRO A 91 -7.01 3.83 -0.97
C PRO A 91 -7.27 4.53 -2.31
N VAL A 92 -7.15 3.82 -3.41
CA VAL A 92 -7.27 4.36 -4.77
C VAL A 92 -8.53 5.19 -4.95
N GLY A 93 -8.33 6.48 -5.26
CA GLY A 93 -9.42 7.42 -5.52
C GLY A 93 -10.19 7.87 -4.28
N ALA A 94 -9.66 7.70 -3.07
CA ALA A 94 -10.17 8.40 -1.89
C ALA A 94 -10.17 9.90 -2.15
N GLY A 95 -11.29 10.57 -1.86
CA GLY A 95 -11.55 11.97 -2.23
C GLY A 95 -12.32 12.14 -3.53
N ALA A 96 -12.29 11.17 -4.46
CA ALA A 96 -13.01 11.27 -5.73
C ALA A 96 -14.51 10.96 -5.62
N SER A 97 -14.94 10.19 -4.61
CA SER A 97 -16.35 9.94 -4.32
C SER A 97 -16.56 9.65 -2.83
N SER A 98 -17.79 9.91 -2.36
CA SER A 98 -18.18 9.60 -0.98
C SER A 98 -18.05 8.12 -0.65
N LEU A 99 -18.40 7.23 -1.58
CA LEU A 99 -18.28 5.78 -1.38
C LEU A 99 -16.82 5.38 -1.11
N ARG A 100 -15.88 5.83 -1.92
CA ARG A 100 -14.45 5.50 -1.76
C ARG A 100 -13.89 6.06 -0.46
N THR A 101 -14.17 7.34 -0.19
CA THR A 101 -13.70 8.01 1.02
C THR A 101 -14.24 7.31 2.27
N ASN A 102 -15.56 7.10 2.32
CA ASN A 102 -16.20 6.45 3.47
C ASN A 102 -15.72 5.00 3.66
N THR A 103 -15.54 4.25 2.57
CA THR A 103 -15.01 2.88 2.65
C THR A 103 -13.58 2.88 3.18
N ALA A 104 -12.69 3.74 2.67
CA ALA A 104 -11.31 3.81 3.13
C ALA A 104 -11.22 4.19 4.63
N VAL A 105 -12.01 5.16 5.06
CA VAL A 105 -12.09 5.58 6.48
C VAL A 105 -12.64 4.44 7.36
N ASN A 106 -13.71 3.77 6.92
CA ASN A 106 -14.29 2.64 7.65
C ASN A 106 -13.30 1.48 7.78
N LEU A 107 -12.61 1.12 6.69
CA LEU A 107 -11.57 0.09 6.73
C LEU A 107 -10.47 0.42 7.74
N MET A 108 -10.02 1.70 7.81
CA MET A 108 -9.02 2.14 8.79
C MET A 108 -9.52 2.12 10.24
N GLN A 109 -10.83 2.21 10.48
CA GLN A 109 -11.41 2.11 11.81
C GLN A 109 -11.54 0.66 12.28
N GLU A 110 -11.82 -0.26 11.35
CA GLU A 110 -12.13 -1.66 11.63
C GLU A 110 -10.89 -2.58 11.54
N ILE A 111 -9.90 -2.22 10.74
CA ILE A 111 -8.74 -3.05 10.41
C ILE A 111 -7.46 -2.31 10.77
N LYS A 112 -6.54 -3.00 11.44
CA LYS A 112 -5.18 -2.51 11.63
C LYS A 112 -4.37 -2.78 10.36
N PHE A 113 -3.86 -1.71 9.75
CA PHE A 113 -2.97 -1.79 8.60
C PHE A 113 -1.51 -1.61 9.02
N ASP A 114 -0.61 -2.42 8.48
CA ASP A 114 0.83 -2.24 8.65
C ASP A 114 1.37 -1.17 7.72
N VAL A 115 0.79 -1.07 6.50
CA VAL A 115 1.16 -0.07 5.50
C VAL A 115 -0.09 0.55 4.89
N ILE A 116 -0.07 1.88 4.73
CA ILE A 116 -1.02 2.64 3.92
C ILE A 116 -0.23 3.28 2.79
N ARG A 117 -0.56 2.95 1.54
CA ARG A 117 0.13 3.46 0.35
C ARG A 117 -0.85 4.18 -0.56
N GLY A 118 -0.58 5.44 -0.90
CA GLY A 118 -1.41 6.24 -1.81
C GLY A 118 -0.65 7.44 -2.38
N ASN A 119 -1.27 8.21 -3.27
CA ASN A 119 -0.75 9.53 -3.63
C ASN A 119 -1.04 10.53 -2.49
N ILE A 120 -0.43 11.72 -2.56
CA ILE A 120 -0.57 12.72 -1.51
C ILE A 120 -2.03 13.14 -1.29
N SER A 121 -2.85 13.25 -2.34
CA SER A 121 -4.25 13.64 -2.26
C SER A 121 -5.11 12.56 -1.57
N GLU A 122 -4.87 11.28 -1.86
CA GLU A 122 -5.53 10.15 -1.20
C GLU A 122 -5.19 10.11 0.30
N ILE A 123 -3.91 10.26 0.64
CA ILE A 123 -3.46 10.24 2.04
C ILE A 123 -3.99 11.46 2.82
N LYS A 124 -4.02 12.65 2.23
CA LYS A 124 -4.66 13.85 2.82
C LYS A 124 -6.15 13.62 3.09
N THR A 125 -6.85 12.99 2.16
CA THR A 125 -8.27 12.66 2.32
C THR A 125 -8.50 11.72 3.50
N LEU A 126 -7.66 10.69 3.66
CA LEU A 126 -7.72 9.78 4.83
C LEU A 126 -7.42 10.51 6.13
N ALA A 127 -6.42 11.36 6.14
CA ALA A 127 -6.08 12.16 7.32
C ALA A 127 -7.23 13.08 7.76
N ALA A 128 -7.93 13.69 6.81
CA ALA A 128 -9.10 14.54 7.06
C ALA A 128 -10.32 13.72 7.54
N GLY A 129 -10.62 12.61 6.85
CA GLY A 129 -11.80 11.79 7.15
C GLY A 129 -11.71 10.99 8.45
N SER A 130 -10.52 10.68 8.91
CA SER A 130 -10.29 9.95 10.18
C SER A 130 -10.42 10.83 11.45
N GLY A 131 -10.85 12.08 11.32
CA GLY A 131 -10.90 13.06 12.43
C GLY A 131 -9.50 13.47 12.93
N THR A 132 -8.49 13.11 12.15
CA THR A 132 -7.08 13.26 12.50
C THR A 132 -6.50 14.64 12.11
N THR A 133 -7.34 15.59 11.69
CA THR A 133 -6.89 16.90 11.21
C THR A 133 -6.36 17.85 12.28
N LYS A 134 -6.65 17.63 13.57
CA LYS A 134 -6.05 18.46 14.63
C LYS A 134 -4.54 18.19 14.72
N GLY A 135 -3.75 19.05 14.10
CA GLY A 135 -2.28 18.99 14.09
C GLY A 135 -1.67 18.46 12.78
N VAL A 136 -2.48 18.16 11.76
CA VAL A 136 -2.05 17.72 10.43
C VAL A 136 -2.51 18.72 9.35
N ASP A 137 -2.77 19.98 9.74
CA ASP A 137 -3.07 21.07 8.81
C ASP A 137 -1.81 21.49 8.05
N ALA A 138 -1.35 20.60 7.16
CA ALA A 138 -0.37 20.97 6.17
C ALA A 138 -1.11 21.32 4.88
N ASP A 139 -0.97 22.54 4.44
CA ASP A 139 -1.42 23.02 3.12
C ASP A 139 -0.48 22.48 2.04
N VAL A 140 -0.20 21.16 2.13
CA VAL A 140 0.68 20.49 1.17
C VAL A 140 -0.06 20.46 -0.16
N ALA A 141 0.54 20.98 -1.21
CA ALA A 141 0.00 20.93 -2.57
C ALA A 141 -0.34 19.48 -2.99
N ASP A 142 -1.09 19.31 -4.08
CA ASP A 142 -1.53 17.99 -4.58
C ASP A 142 -0.40 17.14 -5.17
N ALA A 143 0.86 17.61 -5.07
CA ALA A 143 2.07 16.88 -5.45
C ALA A 143 3.21 17.21 -4.48
N VAL A 144 4.02 16.20 -4.17
CA VAL A 144 5.29 16.42 -3.44
C VAL A 144 6.32 16.92 -4.43
N THR A 145 6.87 18.11 -4.15
CA THR A 145 7.92 18.79 -4.95
C THR A 145 9.11 19.12 -4.06
N GLU A 146 10.22 19.60 -4.64
CA GLU A 146 11.37 20.04 -3.84
C GLU A 146 11.03 21.28 -2.98
N GLU A 147 10.10 22.13 -3.44
CA GLU A 147 9.72 23.37 -2.73
C GLU A 147 8.88 23.08 -1.47
N ASN A 148 8.07 22.01 -1.47
CA ASN A 148 7.18 21.64 -0.34
C ASN A 148 7.64 20.39 0.40
N LEU A 149 8.84 19.90 0.14
CA LEU A 149 9.32 18.63 0.65
C LEU A 149 9.31 18.54 2.17
N ASP A 150 9.76 19.57 2.86
CA ASP A 150 9.83 19.59 4.32
C ASP A 150 8.42 19.50 4.95
N GLU A 151 7.44 20.21 4.38
CA GLU A 151 6.05 20.15 4.82
C GLU A 151 5.43 18.77 4.56
N ALA A 152 5.70 18.20 3.39
CA ALA A 152 5.23 16.86 3.04
C ALA A 152 5.85 15.78 3.94
N VAL A 153 7.11 15.91 4.33
CA VAL A 153 7.78 15.00 5.29
C VAL A 153 7.13 15.12 6.68
N VAL A 154 6.87 16.34 7.16
CA VAL A 154 6.20 16.57 8.43
C VAL A 154 4.80 15.94 8.41
N PHE A 155 4.03 16.16 7.35
CA PHE A 155 2.72 15.56 7.15
C PHE A 155 2.78 14.01 7.15
N ALA A 156 3.67 13.40 6.36
CA ALA A 156 3.82 11.95 6.27
C ALA A 156 4.15 11.33 7.64
N LYS A 157 5.03 11.96 8.42
CA LYS A 157 5.38 11.52 9.77
C LYS A 157 4.20 11.61 10.73
N ALA A 158 3.50 12.75 10.74
CA ALA A 158 2.36 12.97 11.61
C ALA A 158 1.21 12.00 11.32
N PHE A 159 0.91 11.73 10.05
CA PHE A 159 -0.11 10.78 9.67
C PHE A 159 0.29 9.33 9.99
N SER A 160 1.55 8.96 9.78
CA SER A 160 2.09 7.65 10.14
C SER A 160 2.03 7.40 11.66
N GLU A 161 2.47 8.37 12.47
CA GLU A 161 2.39 8.27 13.94
C GLU A 161 0.95 8.09 14.41
N LYS A 162 0.03 8.82 13.82
CA LYS A 162 -1.38 8.82 14.20
C LYS A 162 -2.14 7.58 13.77
N SER A 163 -1.88 7.08 12.55
CA SER A 163 -2.50 5.86 12.04
C SER A 163 -1.88 4.58 12.65
N GLY A 164 -0.68 4.68 13.20
CA GLY A 164 0.10 3.54 13.65
C GLY A 164 0.63 2.66 12.50
N SER A 165 0.55 3.14 11.26
CA SER A 165 0.94 2.44 10.05
C SER A 165 2.18 3.08 9.42
N ILE A 166 2.96 2.32 8.68
CA ILE A 166 3.91 2.90 7.73
C ILE A 166 3.12 3.57 6.62
N VAL A 167 3.46 4.82 6.31
CA VAL A 167 2.81 5.57 5.24
C VAL A 167 3.77 5.70 4.06
N ALA A 168 3.33 5.25 2.89
CA ALA A 168 4.05 5.38 1.63
C ALA A 168 3.28 6.32 0.69
N ILE A 169 3.74 7.55 0.56
CA ILE A 169 3.19 8.55 -0.36
C ILE A 169 3.95 8.45 -1.67
N THR A 170 3.25 8.20 -2.78
CA THR A 170 3.86 8.02 -4.09
C THR A 170 3.54 9.16 -5.04
N GLY A 171 4.54 9.60 -5.83
CA GLY A 171 4.45 10.72 -6.75
C GLY A 171 5.70 10.89 -7.61
N ALA A 172 6.06 12.13 -7.90
CA ALA A 172 7.35 12.46 -8.53
C ALA A 172 8.50 12.26 -7.53
N ILE A 173 8.26 12.60 -6.28
CA ILE A 173 9.09 12.29 -5.11
C ILE A 173 8.24 11.42 -4.21
N ASP A 174 8.78 10.26 -3.81
CA ASP A 174 8.09 9.33 -2.93
C ASP A 174 8.58 9.50 -1.49
N LEU A 175 7.65 9.38 -0.54
CA LEU A 175 7.95 9.46 0.90
C LEU A 175 7.52 8.16 1.57
N VAL A 176 8.39 7.60 2.44
CA VAL A 176 8.04 6.44 3.27
C VAL A 176 8.36 6.76 4.73
N SER A 177 7.36 6.73 5.59
CA SER A 177 7.49 7.13 6.99
C SER A 177 6.92 6.10 7.97
N ASP A 178 7.58 5.93 9.13
CA ASP A 178 7.09 5.18 10.30
C ASP A 178 6.68 6.11 11.47
N GLY A 179 6.50 7.40 11.21
CA GLY A 179 6.27 8.44 12.20
C GLY A 179 7.55 9.01 12.80
N ARG A 180 8.62 8.22 12.93
CA ARG A 180 9.90 8.68 13.49
C ARG A 180 10.88 9.10 12.40
N LYS A 181 11.02 8.28 11.36
CA LYS A 181 11.89 8.53 10.20
C LYS A 181 11.03 8.67 8.96
N CYS A 182 11.53 9.43 8.00
CA CYS A 182 10.96 9.53 6.67
C CYS A 182 12.08 9.39 5.64
N TYR A 183 11.91 8.46 4.71
CA TYR A 183 12.78 8.29 3.56
C TYR A 183 12.20 9.02 2.38
N VAL A 184 13.06 9.74 1.67
CA VAL A 184 12.72 10.48 0.44
C VAL A 184 13.36 9.76 -0.73
N ILE A 185 12.55 9.32 -1.69
CA ILE A 185 12.96 8.51 -2.82
C ILE A 185 12.72 9.30 -4.10
N ARG A 186 13.81 9.54 -4.85
CA ARG A 186 13.80 10.25 -6.13
C ARG A 186 14.08 9.26 -7.25
N ASN A 187 13.19 8.28 -7.39
CA ASN A 187 13.33 7.20 -8.36
C ASN A 187 12.02 7.05 -9.15
N GLY A 188 12.09 6.70 -10.39
CA GLY A 188 10.94 6.59 -11.27
C GLY A 188 11.07 7.44 -12.52
N ARG A 189 10.05 7.37 -13.36
CA ARG A 189 10.03 8.08 -14.64
C ARG A 189 8.64 8.65 -14.93
N PRO A 190 8.54 9.84 -15.56
CA PRO A 190 7.26 10.45 -15.92
C PRO A 190 6.39 9.56 -16.82
N GLU A 191 7.02 8.71 -17.65
CA GLU A 191 6.33 7.79 -18.54
C GLU A 191 5.45 6.78 -17.81
N MET A 192 5.71 6.51 -16.52
CA MET A 192 4.87 5.63 -15.70
C MET A 192 3.48 6.16 -15.50
N GLY A 193 3.30 7.46 -15.49
CA GLY A 193 1.97 8.09 -15.43
C GLY A 193 1.08 7.76 -16.64
N ARG A 194 1.65 7.18 -17.70
CA ARG A 194 0.93 6.74 -18.91
C ARG A 194 0.56 5.24 -18.86
N ILE A 195 0.97 4.53 -17.82
CA ILE A 195 0.65 3.12 -17.60
C ILE A 195 -0.30 3.03 -16.43
N THR A 196 -1.51 2.51 -16.67
CA THR A 196 -2.49 2.35 -15.60
C THR A 196 -2.00 1.29 -14.58
N GLY A 197 -2.30 1.52 -13.30
CA GLY A 197 -2.12 0.52 -12.26
C GLY A 197 -0.69 0.29 -11.76
N THR A 198 0.30 1.09 -12.15
CA THR A 198 1.67 0.98 -11.61
C THR A 198 1.69 1.13 -10.08
N GLY A 199 0.83 1.97 -9.53
CA GLY A 199 0.62 2.07 -8.09
C GLY A 199 0.03 0.80 -7.48
N CYS A 200 -1.01 0.23 -8.07
CA CYS A 200 -1.63 -1.01 -7.60
C CYS A 200 -0.64 -2.19 -7.63
N GLN A 201 0.19 -2.26 -8.67
CA GLN A 201 1.28 -3.24 -8.76
C GLN A 201 2.29 -3.08 -7.63
N LEU A 202 2.66 -1.83 -7.31
CA LEU A 202 3.57 -1.53 -6.20
C LEU A 202 2.98 -1.99 -4.86
N SER A 203 1.69 -1.80 -4.61
CA SER A 203 1.01 -2.26 -3.39
C SER A 203 1.10 -3.78 -3.24
N GLY A 204 0.86 -4.54 -4.30
CA GLY A 204 1.03 -5.99 -4.30
C GLY A 204 2.48 -6.42 -4.02
N LEU A 205 3.45 -5.76 -4.65
CA LEU A 205 4.88 -6.00 -4.41
C LEU A 205 5.27 -5.70 -2.96
N MET A 206 4.86 -4.55 -2.42
CA MET A 206 5.13 -4.20 -1.02
C MET A 206 4.64 -5.28 -0.07
N THR A 207 3.43 -5.79 -0.27
CA THR A 207 2.86 -6.87 0.55
C THR A 207 3.71 -8.13 0.46
N ALA A 208 4.14 -8.56 -0.74
CA ALA A 208 5.02 -9.71 -0.90
C ALA A 208 6.36 -9.55 -0.17
N TYR A 209 6.94 -8.34 -0.24
CA TYR A 209 8.19 -8.05 0.47
C TYR A 209 8.03 -8.05 1.98
N LEU A 210 6.95 -7.51 2.52
CA LEU A 210 6.63 -7.52 3.94
C LEU A 210 6.54 -8.95 4.47
N VAL A 211 5.78 -9.81 3.78
CA VAL A 211 5.61 -11.22 4.15
C VAL A 211 6.93 -11.99 4.14
N ALA A 212 7.77 -11.74 3.13
CA ALA A 212 9.04 -12.46 3.01
C ALA A 212 10.12 -12.01 4.02
N ASN A 213 9.97 -10.83 4.64
CA ASN A 213 10.99 -10.22 5.47
C ASN A 213 10.49 -9.78 6.86
N PRO A 214 9.83 -10.65 7.64
CA PRO A 214 9.20 -10.27 8.91
C PRO A 214 10.20 -9.81 9.99
N GLU A 215 11.46 -10.26 9.91
CA GLU A 215 12.52 -9.92 10.85
C GLU A 215 13.09 -8.50 10.65
N GLN A 216 12.76 -7.86 9.55
CA GLN A 216 13.25 -6.52 9.25
C GLN A 216 12.21 -5.47 9.65
N SER A 217 12.66 -4.35 10.20
CA SER A 217 11.76 -3.23 10.51
C SER A 217 11.08 -2.72 9.23
N GLY A 218 9.76 -2.49 9.28
CA GLY A 218 8.91 -2.24 8.13
C GLY A 218 9.38 -1.19 7.12
N ILE A 219 9.95 -0.04 7.54
CA ILE A 219 10.40 1.02 6.61
C ILE A 219 11.44 0.54 5.58
N PRO A 220 12.55 -0.14 5.95
CA PRO A 220 13.52 -0.61 4.96
C PRO A 220 12.93 -1.57 3.93
N ILE A 221 11.89 -2.34 4.32
CA ILE A 221 11.23 -3.28 3.40
C ILE A 221 10.37 -2.52 2.40
N VAL A 222 9.59 -1.56 2.86
CA VAL A 222 8.73 -0.74 1.99
C VAL A 222 9.57 0.09 1.01
N THR A 223 10.68 0.71 1.48
CA THR A 223 11.64 1.40 0.60
C THR A 223 12.31 0.45 -0.38
N ASN A 224 12.67 -0.76 0.05
CA ASN A 224 13.31 -1.74 -0.83
C ASN A 224 12.35 -2.26 -1.93
N SER A 225 11.07 -2.49 -1.63
CA SER A 225 10.07 -2.86 -2.63
C SER A 225 9.89 -1.73 -3.65
N HIS A 226 9.92 -0.49 -3.19
CA HIS A 226 9.85 0.71 -4.01
C HIS A 226 11.04 0.80 -4.97
N ASP A 227 12.26 0.75 -4.45
CA ASP A 227 13.49 0.81 -5.25
C ASP A 227 13.57 -0.31 -6.27
N ASN A 228 13.20 -1.54 -5.91
CA ASN A 228 13.24 -2.67 -6.82
C ASN A 228 12.15 -2.62 -7.90
N SER A 229 10.94 -2.16 -7.58
CA SER A 229 9.88 -2.00 -8.59
C SER A 229 10.29 -1.01 -9.69
N PHE A 230 11.12 -0.02 -9.35
CA PHE A 230 11.65 0.97 -10.27
C PHE A 230 12.98 0.57 -10.90
N SER A 231 13.80 -0.30 -10.27
CA SER A 231 15.07 -0.76 -10.81
C SER A 231 14.93 -1.88 -11.85
N LEU A 232 13.81 -2.59 -11.90
CA LEU A 232 13.46 -3.51 -13.00
C LEU A 232 13.38 -2.82 -14.38
N ARG A 233 13.69 -1.52 -14.44
CA ARG A 233 13.64 -0.65 -15.63
C ARG A 233 14.97 -0.29 -16.20
N LYS A 234 16.05 -0.96 -15.85
CA LYS A 234 17.23 -0.86 -16.71
C LYS A 234 16.85 -1.49 -18.05
N PRO A 235 16.93 -0.75 -19.16
CA PRO A 235 16.71 -1.35 -20.47
C PRO A 235 17.74 -2.46 -20.65
N PHE A 236 17.28 -3.58 -21.20
CA PHE A 236 18.15 -4.59 -21.78
C PHE A 236 18.98 -3.97 -22.86
#